data_e9c24f7077a4bb688b0f3d6c3ace3792
#
_entry.id   e9c24f7077a4bb688b0f3d6c3ace3792
#
_cell.length_a   1.000
_cell.length_b   1.000
_cell.length_c   1.000
_cell.angle_alpha   90.00
_cell.angle_beta   90.00
_cell.angle_gamma   90.00
#
_symmetry.space_group_name_H-M   'P 1'
#
loop_
_entity.id
_entity.type
_entity.pdbx_description
1 polymer ?
#
loop_
_entity_poly.entity_id
_entity_poly.type
_entity_poly.pdbx_seq_one_letter_code
_entity_poly.pdbx_strand_id
1 'polypeptide(L)'
;MAATISCDVAIVGAGLAGGLIALALKARHPSLDLRLIDAGETIGGNHVWSFFGSDVAKRDRWIVERLVAHGWRQYDVAFPAHSRTLDQTYYSIESHRLDTEVRRACRRRR
;
A
#
# COMPACT_ATOMS: atom_id res chain seq x y z
N MET A 1 23.19 28.18 -0.57
CA MET A 1 21.91 28.14 0.19
C MET A 1 21.04 27.01 -0.31
N ALA A 2 20.53 26.20 0.59
CA ALA A 2 19.58 25.17 0.23
C ALA A 2 18.23 25.80 -0.16
N ALA A 3 17.63 25.35 -1.29
CA ALA A 3 16.30 25.77 -1.68
C ALA A 3 15.27 25.12 -0.76
N THR A 4 14.31 25.92 -0.30
CA THR A 4 13.17 25.42 0.47
C THR A 4 12.02 25.08 -0.47
N ILE A 5 11.50 23.86 -0.37
CA ILE A 5 10.33 23.42 -1.09
C ILE A 5 9.16 23.36 -0.09
N SER A 6 8.08 24.03 -0.42
CA SER A 6 6.87 24.01 0.40
C SER A 6 5.84 23.05 -0.18
N CYS A 7 5.09 22.38 0.68
CA CYS A 7 3.98 21.51 0.31
C CYS A 7 2.96 21.48 1.44
N ASP A 8 1.79 20.88 1.17
CA ASP A 8 0.75 20.74 2.20
C ASP A 8 1.10 19.60 3.16
N VAL A 9 1.54 18.47 2.64
CA VAL A 9 1.92 17.29 3.41
C VAL A 9 3.18 16.67 2.83
N ALA A 10 4.15 16.40 3.70
CA ALA A 10 5.34 15.63 3.37
C ALA A 10 5.30 14.29 4.09
N ILE A 11 5.44 13.20 3.35
CA ILE A 11 5.56 11.86 3.90
C ILE A 11 7.00 11.42 3.71
N VAL A 12 7.69 11.15 4.78
CA VAL A 12 9.07 10.65 4.74
C VAL A 12 9.05 9.13 4.88
N GLY A 13 9.55 8.45 3.87
CA GLY A 13 9.52 7.00 3.74
C GLY A 13 8.44 6.53 2.77
N ALA A 14 8.88 5.92 1.68
CA ALA A 14 8.00 5.40 0.62
C ALA A 14 7.88 3.87 0.70
N GLY A 15 7.58 3.35 1.89
CA GLY A 15 7.22 1.96 2.12
C GLY A 15 5.71 1.75 1.99
N LEU A 16 5.24 0.61 2.47
CA LEU A 16 3.80 0.28 2.43
C LEU A 16 2.94 1.31 3.16
N ALA A 17 3.32 1.68 4.38
CA ALA A 17 2.56 2.64 5.18
C ALA A 17 2.50 4.01 4.51
N GLY A 18 3.66 4.55 4.10
CA GLY A 18 3.72 5.84 3.40
C GLY A 18 2.95 5.84 2.09
N GLY A 19 3.05 4.76 1.33
CA GLY A 19 2.30 4.59 0.08
C GLY A 19 0.79 4.54 0.28
N LEU A 20 0.31 3.80 1.26
CA LEU A 20 -1.13 3.72 1.58
C LEU A 20 -1.68 5.06 2.07
N ILE A 21 -0.93 5.78 2.89
CA ILE A 21 -1.32 7.12 3.35
C ILE A 21 -1.42 8.07 2.16
N ALA A 22 -0.45 8.04 1.26
CA ALA A 22 -0.46 8.87 0.05
C ALA A 22 -1.69 8.58 -0.82
N LEU A 23 -2.01 7.31 -1.05
CA LEU A 23 -3.19 6.91 -1.82
C LEU A 23 -4.49 7.41 -1.18
N ALA A 24 -4.63 7.23 0.13
CA ALA A 24 -5.82 7.65 0.86
C ALA A 24 -5.99 9.16 0.85
N LEU A 25 -4.93 9.91 1.11
CA LEU A 25 -4.95 11.37 1.11
C LEU A 25 -5.29 11.94 -0.27
N LYS A 26 -4.67 11.44 -1.32
CA LYS A 26 -4.93 11.92 -2.69
C LYS A 26 -6.33 11.57 -3.17
N ALA A 27 -6.88 10.43 -2.77
CA ALA A 27 -8.24 10.06 -3.10
C ALA A 27 -9.28 10.98 -2.43
N ARG A 28 -9.05 11.34 -1.17
CA ARG A 28 -9.95 12.21 -0.40
C ARG A 28 -9.72 13.68 -0.64
N HIS A 29 -8.51 14.07 -1.01
CA HIS A 29 -8.09 15.45 -1.24
C HIS A 29 -7.27 15.55 -2.53
N PRO A 30 -7.91 15.48 -3.72
CA PRO A 30 -7.20 15.41 -4.99
C PRO A 30 -6.28 16.59 -5.29
N SER A 31 -6.59 17.76 -4.74
CA SER A 31 -5.79 18.98 -4.95
C SER A 31 -4.66 19.16 -3.95
N LEU A 32 -4.52 18.24 -2.99
CA LEU A 32 -3.48 18.30 -1.97
C LEU A 32 -2.08 18.22 -2.60
N ASP A 33 -1.21 19.18 -2.29
CA ASP A 33 0.22 19.09 -2.66
C ASP A 33 0.92 18.15 -1.67
N LEU A 34 1.04 16.90 -2.08
CA LEU A 34 1.63 15.85 -1.28
C LEU A 34 3.00 15.49 -1.84
N ARG A 35 4.00 15.46 -1.00
CA ARG A 35 5.36 15.03 -1.32
C ARG A 35 5.68 13.75 -0.58
N LEU A 36 6.07 12.74 -1.36
CA LEU A 36 6.56 11.47 -0.83
C LEU A 36 8.08 11.47 -1.01
N ILE A 37 8.80 11.36 0.10
CA ILE A 37 10.26 11.52 0.15
C ILE A 37 10.89 10.20 0.58
N ASP A 38 11.79 9.68 -0.25
CA ASP A 38 12.51 8.46 0.04
C ASP A 38 13.90 8.47 -0.60
N ALA A 39 14.84 7.77 0.01
CA ALA A 39 16.20 7.64 -0.53
C ALA A 39 16.27 6.66 -1.71
N GLY A 40 15.31 5.74 -1.82
CA GLY A 40 15.24 4.75 -2.89
C GLY A 40 14.55 5.28 -4.15
N GLU A 41 14.77 4.58 -5.25
CA GLU A 41 14.20 4.93 -6.55
C GLU A 41 12.77 4.42 -6.74
N THR A 42 12.39 3.37 -6.01
CA THR A 42 11.08 2.73 -6.12
C THR A 42 10.28 2.87 -4.83
N ILE A 43 8.97 3.06 -4.98
CA ILE A 43 8.04 3.07 -3.87
C ILE A 43 7.79 1.63 -3.45
N GLY A 44 7.97 1.34 -2.16
CA GLY A 44 7.79 0.00 -1.61
C GLY A 44 8.99 -0.94 -1.75
N GLY A 45 10.02 -0.56 -2.49
CA GLY A 45 11.19 -1.41 -2.69
C GLY A 45 10.86 -2.68 -3.47
N ASN A 46 11.37 -3.82 -3.02
CA ASN A 46 11.13 -5.12 -3.62
C ASN A 46 10.58 -6.08 -2.56
N HIS A 47 9.27 -6.01 -2.35
CA HIS A 47 8.58 -6.77 -1.31
C HIS A 47 7.26 -7.36 -1.81
N VAL A 48 6.83 -8.39 -1.11
CA VAL A 48 5.45 -8.89 -1.14
C VAL A 48 4.92 -8.78 0.28
N TRP A 49 3.79 -8.14 0.45
CA TRP A 49 3.11 -8.05 1.74
C TRP A 49 1.84 -8.87 1.71
N SER A 50 1.56 -9.51 2.81
CA SER A 50 0.36 -10.35 2.94
C SER A 50 -0.47 -9.89 4.13
N PHE A 51 -1.78 -10.04 4.00
CA PHE A 51 -2.71 -9.67 5.06
C PHE A 51 -3.98 -10.52 4.99
N PHE A 52 -4.69 -10.61 6.10
CA PHE A 52 -5.99 -11.25 6.14
C PHE A 52 -7.10 -10.26 5.78
N GLY A 53 -8.15 -10.76 5.14
CA GLY A 53 -9.31 -9.91 4.81
C GLY A 53 -9.91 -9.20 6.02
N SER A 54 -9.84 -9.83 7.19
CA SER A 54 -10.31 -9.25 8.46
C SER A 54 -9.43 -8.11 9.00
N ASP A 55 -8.20 -7.97 8.50
CA ASP A 55 -7.30 -6.90 8.94
C ASP A 55 -7.75 -5.52 8.46
N VAL A 56 -8.56 -5.47 7.41
CA VAL A 56 -9.03 -4.23 6.82
C VAL A 56 -10.55 -4.19 6.88
N ALA A 57 -11.09 -3.17 7.55
CA ALA A 57 -12.53 -2.97 7.63
C ALA A 57 -13.13 -2.77 6.23
N LYS A 58 -14.36 -3.24 6.01
CA LYS A 58 -15.03 -3.13 4.70
C LYS A 58 -15.02 -1.72 4.13
N ARG A 59 -15.23 -0.71 4.97
CA ARG A 59 -15.23 0.70 4.57
C ARG A 59 -13.88 1.20 4.06
N ASP A 60 -12.78 0.52 4.41
CA ASP A 60 -11.41 0.91 4.08
C ASP A 60 -10.79 0.04 2.98
N ARG A 61 -11.48 -1.01 2.52
CA ARG A 61 -10.97 -1.95 1.50
C ARG A 61 -10.61 -1.29 0.18
N TRP A 62 -11.27 -0.20 -0.14
CA TRP A 62 -10.98 0.57 -1.36
C TRP A 62 -9.54 1.04 -1.46
N ILE A 63 -8.85 1.21 -0.31
CA ILE A 63 -7.44 1.67 -0.26
C ILE A 63 -6.51 0.59 -0.81
N VAL A 64 -6.77 -0.68 -0.51
CA VAL A 64 -5.89 -1.81 -0.85
C VAL A 64 -6.36 -2.60 -2.07
N GLU A 65 -7.60 -2.46 -2.49
CA GLU A 65 -8.24 -3.29 -3.50
C GLU A 65 -7.47 -3.37 -4.83
N ARG A 66 -6.96 -2.25 -5.31
CA ARG A 66 -6.20 -2.18 -6.57
C ARG A 66 -4.78 -2.73 -6.43
N LEU A 67 -4.30 -2.90 -5.21
CA LEU A 67 -2.95 -3.36 -4.91
C LEU A 67 -2.87 -4.88 -4.81
N VAL A 68 -4.00 -5.54 -4.57
CA VAL A 68 -4.05 -6.99 -4.39
C VAL A 68 -3.66 -7.70 -5.69
N ALA A 69 -2.61 -8.51 -5.61
CA ALA A 69 -2.13 -9.33 -6.72
C ALA A 69 -2.78 -10.71 -6.70
N HIS A 70 -2.92 -11.29 -5.52
CA HIS A 70 -3.50 -12.61 -5.32
C HIS A 70 -4.39 -12.64 -4.09
N GLY A 71 -5.44 -13.46 -4.14
CA GLY A 71 -6.34 -13.69 -3.02
C GLY A 71 -6.72 -15.16 -2.92
N TRP A 72 -6.81 -15.66 -1.70
CA TRP A 72 -7.22 -17.02 -1.39
C TRP A 72 -8.35 -17.00 -0.37
N ARG A 73 -9.33 -17.88 -0.54
CA ARG A 73 -10.47 -17.98 0.38
C ARG A 73 -10.10 -18.60 1.72
N GLN A 74 -9.06 -19.45 1.72
CA GLN A 74 -8.65 -20.22 2.87
C GLN A 74 -7.16 -20.52 2.77
N TYR A 75 -6.59 -20.97 3.87
CA TYR A 75 -5.21 -21.43 3.89
C TYR A 75 -5.03 -22.63 4.82
N ASP A 76 -4.03 -23.43 4.54
CA ASP A 76 -3.69 -24.61 5.31
C ASP A 76 -2.51 -24.32 6.24
N VAL A 77 -2.60 -24.85 7.47
CA VAL A 77 -1.51 -24.82 8.42
C VAL A 77 -1.18 -26.28 8.77
N ALA A 78 0.09 -26.66 8.59
CA ALA A 78 0.55 -28.00 8.84
C ALA A 78 1.76 -28.00 9.76
N PHE A 79 1.66 -28.76 10.85
CA PHE A 79 2.75 -29.11 11.74
C PHE A 79 2.95 -30.62 11.73
N PRO A 80 4.08 -31.16 12.18
CA PRO A 80 4.32 -32.61 12.11
C PRO A 80 3.21 -33.48 12.72
N ALA A 81 2.58 -33.01 13.81
CA ALA A 81 1.54 -33.78 14.52
C ALA A 81 0.13 -33.22 14.34
N HIS A 82 -0.04 -32.11 13.59
CA HIS A 82 -1.33 -31.45 13.44
C HIS A 82 -1.39 -30.61 12.19
N SER A 83 -2.51 -30.69 11.48
CA SER A 83 -2.79 -29.80 10.36
C SER A 83 -4.25 -29.36 10.39
N ARG A 84 -4.53 -28.17 9.86
CA ARG A 84 -5.90 -27.67 9.72
C ARG A 84 -6.00 -26.67 8.58
N THR A 85 -7.20 -26.53 8.06
CA THR A 85 -7.57 -25.50 7.10
C THR A 85 -8.33 -24.39 7.83
N LEU A 86 -7.94 -23.16 7.57
CA LEU A 86 -8.58 -21.98 8.15
C LEU A 86 -9.37 -21.26 7.05
N ASP A 87 -10.69 -21.09 7.29
CA ASP A 87 -11.60 -20.36 6.39
C ASP A 87 -11.47 -18.86 6.61
N GLN A 88 -10.32 -18.32 6.24
CA GLN A 88 -10.04 -16.92 6.35
C GLN A 88 -9.40 -16.45 5.05
N THR A 89 -9.95 -15.40 4.47
CA THR A 89 -9.41 -14.84 3.24
C THR A 89 -8.03 -14.24 3.48
N TYR A 90 -7.11 -14.56 2.58
CA TYR A 90 -5.72 -14.15 2.64
C TYR A 90 -5.34 -13.47 1.33
N TYR A 91 -4.69 -12.31 1.41
CA TYR A 91 -4.32 -11.53 0.25
C TYR A 91 -2.83 -11.22 0.23
N SER A 92 -2.29 -11.02 -0.97
CA SER A 92 -0.94 -10.49 -1.14
C SER A 92 -0.92 -9.27 -2.05
N ILE A 93 -0.03 -8.34 -1.71
CA ILE A 93 0.25 -7.12 -2.44
C ILE A 93 1.71 -7.18 -2.90
N GLU A 94 1.93 -6.94 -4.18
CA GLU A 94 3.28 -6.81 -4.73
C GLU A 94 3.71 -5.34 -4.76
N SER A 95 4.97 -5.07 -4.39
CA SER A 95 5.48 -3.71 -4.27
C SER A 95 5.40 -2.90 -5.56
N HIS A 96 5.57 -3.54 -6.72
CA HIS A 96 5.48 -2.84 -8.00
C HIS A 96 4.07 -2.28 -8.28
N ARG A 97 3.01 -2.92 -7.77
CA ARG A 97 1.66 -2.38 -7.87
C ARG A 97 1.49 -1.14 -7.00
N LEU A 98 2.05 -1.17 -5.79
CA LEU A 98 2.06 0.00 -4.93
C LEU A 98 2.79 1.17 -5.62
N ASP A 99 3.97 0.92 -6.18
CA ASP A 99 4.74 1.92 -6.92
C ASP A 99 3.92 2.55 -8.06
N THR A 100 3.30 1.72 -8.88
CA THR A 100 2.48 2.17 -10.02
C THR A 100 1.30 3.02 -9.57
N GLU A 101 0.54 2.55 -8.58
CA GLU A 101 -0.67 3.25 -8.12
C GLU A 101 -0.34 4.55 -7.38
N VAL A 102 0.70 4.57 -6.55
CA VAL A 102 1.11 5.78 -5.83
C VAL A 102 1.65 6.83 -6.81
N ARG A 103 2.48 6.45 -7.77
CA ARG A 103 2.99 7.38 -8.79
C ARG A 103 1.85 7.97 -9.61
N ARG A 104 0.87 7.17 -9.97
CA ARG A 104 -0.31 7.64 -10.71
C ARG A 104 -1.12 8.66 -9.89
N ALA A 105 -1.36 8.36 -8.62
CA ALA A 105 -2.14 9.22 -7.72
C ALA A 105 -1.43 10.54 -7.42
N CYS A 106 -0.10 10.53 -7.31
CA CYS A 106 0.70 11.68 -6.93
C CYS A 106 1.22 12.50 -8.12
N ARG A 107 0.87 12.14 -9.36
CA ARG A 107 1.24 12.94 -10.53
C ARG A 107 0.63 14.33 -10.44
N ARG A 108 1.48 15.34 -10.66
CA ARG A 108 1.00 16.71 -10.82
C ARG A 108 0.17 16.78 -12.11
N ARG A 109 -1.06 17.23 -11.98
CA ARG A 109 -1.83 17.65 -13.14
C ARG A 109 -1.26 18.99 -13.63
N ARG A 110 -0.83 19.01 -14.86
CA ARG A 110 -0.44 20.24 -15.51
C ARG A 110 -1.69 21.04 -15.91
#